data_0cdadda13eb2142eb129da807ea717e6
#
_entry.id   0cdadda13eb2142eb129da807ea717e6
#
_cell.length_a   1.000
_cell.length_b   1.000
_cell.length_c   1.000
_cell.angle_alpha   90.00
_cell.angle_beta   90.00
_cell.angle_gamma   90.00
#
_symmetry.space_group_name_H-M   'P 1'
#
loop_
_entity.id
_entity.type
_entity.pdbx_description
1 polymer ?
#
loop_
_entity_poly.entity_id
_entity_poly.type
_entity_poly.pdbx_seq_one_letter_code
_entity_poly.pdbx_strand_id
1 'polypeptide(L)'
;MSEALILASKWSQAENRRREGLRAAHTQDADTLIDLMTTYVRLKSSRKGRVSPLTLTHYAESVRRFLEYAGPAESPRLALNQLSGDDLEVWLLHLQEQGLSPASVKRHLYGLRNLFKALVWAGVYKTDPSADVRPPQDATPAHAKKGALPLELYRRLLELPQELHGDGPQMLRDRLMLMLGGTAGLRAAEIVGLDAADLDLRLRRLRVRGKGAKTRVVPLTGTLLEALQAWLRAREVMRLEGRLHTEALLVSLSNKNAGGRLTIRGARNIVNPYLDRAGVPQDWFGLHTLRRTAGTHLYRATRDLHVVADVLGHSNVNTSAIYAKMDADVRLEALEAVERLRQKDDK
;
A
#
# COMPACT_ATOMS: atom_id res chain seq x y z
N MET A 1 -13.20 25.92 -5.12
CA MET A 1 -14.31 25.41 -5.99
C MET A 1 -13.73 24.22 -6.71
N SER A 2 -14.29 23.01 -6.52
CA SER A 2 -13.86 21.85 -7.32
C SER A 2 -14.17 22.19 -8.77
N GLU A 3 -13.16 22.13 -9.65
CA GLU A 3 -13.42 22.07 -11.08
C GLU A 3 -14.47 21.00 -11.29
N ALA A 4 -15.68 21.43 -11.70
CA ALA A 4 -16.70 20.50 -12.10
C ALA A 4 -16.06 19.61 -13.16
N LEU A 5 -16.13 18.31 -13.01
CA LEU A 5 -15.66 17.33 -13.97
C LEU A 5 -16.48 17.53 -15.25
N ILE A 6 -16.10 18.52 -16.04
CA ILE A 6 -16.65 18.73 -17.39
C ILE A 6 -16.06 17.57 -18.19
N LEU A 7 -16.95 16.65 -18.55
CA LEU A 7 -16.58 15.57 -19.45
C LEU A 7 -16.06 16.20 -20.75
N ALA A 8 -14.78 15.95 -21.08
CA ALA A 8 -14.21 16.47 -22.31
C ALA A 8 -15.16 16.16 -23.47
N SER A 9 -15.39 17.11 -24.37
CA SER A 9 -16.39 17.01 -25.45
C SER A 9 -16.26 15.72 -26.25
N LYS A 10 -15.04 15.23 -26.44
CA LYS A 10 -14.72 13.97 -27.13
C LYS A 10 -15.30 12.71 -26.43
N TRP A 11 -15.58 12.76 -25.11
CA TRP A 11 -16.11 11.62 -24.34
C TRP A 11 -17.58 11.77 -23.94
N SER A 12 -18.18 12.93 -24.08
CA SER A 12 -19.55 13.22 -23.65
C SER A 12 -20.59 12.56 -24.55
N GLN A 13 -20.43 12.62 -25.86
CA GLN A 13 -21.36 12.07 -26.85
C GLN A 13 -20.91 10.67 -27.28
N ALA A 14 -21.86 9.74 -27.41
CA ALA A 14 -21.57 8.35 -27.75
C ALA A 14 -20.86 8.19 -29.11
N GLU A 15 -21.28 8.95 -30.12
CA GLU A 15 -20.69 8.93 -31.45
C GLU A 15 -19.24 9.43 -31.45
N ASN A 16 -18.99 10.57 -30.81
CA ASN A 16 -17.64 11.12 -30.69
C ASN A 16 -16.74 10.15 -29.91
N ARG A 17 -17.23 9.59 -28.82
CA ARG A 17 -16.51 8.61 -28.00
C ARG A 17 -16.14 7.37 -28.80
N ARG A 18 -17.06 6.87 -29.64
CA ARG A 18 -16.81 5.72 -30.53
C ARG A 18 -15.78 6.06 -31.59
N ARG A 19 -15.92 7.19 -32.27
CA ARG A 19 -14.97 7.63 -33.32
C ARG A 19 -13.56 7.79 -32.75
N GLU A 20 -13.42 8.53 -31.66
CA GLU A 20 -12.11 8.75 -31.02
C GLU A 20 -11.53 7.47 -30.44
N GLY A 21 -12.36 6.61 -29.84
CA GLY A 21 -11.92 5.31 -29.33
C GLY A 21 -11.44 4.37 -30.44
N LEU A 22 -12.16 4.29 -31.57
CA LEU A 22 -11.74 3.52 -32.76
C LEU A 22 -10.43 4.06 -33.32
N ARG A 23 -10.32 5.39 -33.50
CA ARG A 23 -9.11 6.03 -33.96
C ARG A 23 -7.93 5.67 -33.06
N ALA A 24 -8.07 5.91 -31.76
CA ALA A 24 -7.00 5.65 -30.79
C ALA A 24 -6.61 4.17 -30.70
N ALA A 25 -7.57 3.25 -30.83
CA ALA A 25 -7.28 1.83 -30.87
C ALA A 25 -6.54 1.43 -32.15
N HIS A 26 -6.90 1.99 -33.30
CA HIS A 26 -6.24 1.71 -34.58
C HIS A 26 -4.83 2.28 -34.65
N THR A 27 -4.65 3.52 -34.18
CA THR A 27 -3.33 4.19 -34.16
C THR A 27 -2.50 3.88 -32.93
N GLN A 28 -3.00 3.06 -32.02
CA GLN A 28 -2.37 2.74 -30.73
C GLN A 28 -1.94 4.00 -29.94
N ASP A 29 -2.74 5.07 -30.03
CA ASP A 29 -2.49 6.35 -29.37
C ASP A 29 -2.61 6.18 -27.83
N ALA A 30 -1.48 5.94 -27.20
CA ALA A 30 -1.41 5.64 -25.76
C ALA A 30 -2.06 6.73 -24.89
N ASP A 31 -1.85 7.99 -25.22
CA ASP A 31 -2.34 9.10 -24.38
C ASP A 31 -3.86 9.23 -24.49
N THR A 32 -4.42 9.08 -25.70
CA THR A 32 -5.88 9.07 -25.89
C THR A 32 -6.53 7.84 -25.25
N LEU A 33 -5.92 6.67 -25.34
CA LEU A 33 -6.41 5.43 -24.68
C LEU A 33 -6.37 5.55 -23.17
N ILE A 34 -5.32 6.11 -22.60
CA ILE A 34 -5.18 6.36 -21.16
C ILE A 34 -6.21 7.38 -20.67
N ASP A 35 -6.44 8.44 -21.44
CA ASP A 35 -7.45 9.45 -21.12
C ASP A 35 -8.88 8.87 -21.15
N LEU A 36 -9.21 8.07 -22.17
CA LEU A 36 -10.47 7.31 -22.23
C LEU A 36 -10.65 6.39 -21.00
N MET A 37 -9.63 5.59 -20.70
CA MET A 37 -9.64 4.68 -19.56
C MET A 37 -9.78 5.45 -18.24
N THR A 38 -9.04 6.52 -18.05
CA THR A 38 -9.08 7.34 -16.84
C THR A 38 -10.45 7.96 -16.65
N THR A 39 -11.04 8.48 -17.71
CA THR A 39 -12.40 9.04 -17.73
C THR A 39 -13.43 7.97 -17.37
N TYR A 40 -13.35 6.79 -17.98
CA TYR A 40 -14.22 5.66 -17.67
C TYR A 40 -14.12 5.27 -16.18
N VAL A 41 -12.90 5.08 -15.67
CA VAL A 41 -12.67 4.67 -14.28
C VAL A 41 -13.23 5.69 -13.30
N ARG A 42 -13.06 6.99 -13.56
CA ARG A 42 -13.61 8.06 -12.71
C ARG A 42 -15.14 8.10 -12.71
N LEU A 43 -15.75 7.79 -13.84
CA LEU A 43 -17.22 7.85 -13.98
C LEU A 43 -17.90 6.56 -13.53
N LYS A 44 -17.37 5.40 -13.89
CA LYS A 44 -18.09 4.11 -13.85
C LYS A 44 -17.59 3.16 -12.77
N SER A 45 -16.38 3.34 -12.22
CA SER A 45 -15.94 2.48 -11.12
C SER A 45 -16.76 2.69 -9.86
N SER A 46 -16.80 1.68 -8.99
CA SER A 46 -17.48 1.76 -7.68
C SER A 46 -16.96 2.90 -6.79
N ARG A 47 -15.73 3.35 -7.01
CA ARG A 47 -15.10 4.46 -6.29
C ARG A 47 -15.31 5.82 -6.94
N LYS A 48 -15.77 5.85 -8.20
CA LYS A 48 -15.99 7.06 -9.01
C LYS A 48 -14.77 8.02 -8.90
N GLY A 49 -14.98 9.31 -8.73
CA GLY A 49 -13.92 10.31 -8.59
C GLY A 49 -12.94 10.12 -7.41
N ARG A 50 -13.17 9.15 -6.51
CA ARG A 50 -12.28 8.84 -5.38
C ARG A 50 -11.18 7.83 -5.69
N VAL A 51 -10.97 7.50 -6.98
CA VAL A 51 -9.83 6.66 -7.39
C VAL A 51 -8.53 7.43 -7.19
N SER A 52 -7.54 6.80 -6.52
CA SER A 52 -6.30 7.50 -6.21
C SER A 52 -5.48 7.79 -7.48
N PRO A 53 -4.79 8.95 -7.57
CA PRO A 53 -3.89 9.25 -8.68
C PRO A 53 -2.88 8.14 -8.96
N LEU A 54 -2.29 7.56 -7.91
CA LEU A 54 -1.33 6.46 -8.04
C LEU A 54 -1.95 5.22 -8.70
N THR A 55 -3.22 4.91 -8.44
CA THR A 55 -3.92 3.80 -9.09
C THR A 55 -4.05 4.07 -10.60
N LEU A 56 -4.39 5.29 -10.99
CA LEU A 56 -4.49 5.68 -12.39
C LEU A 56 -3.13 5.64 -13.09
N THR A 57 -2.07 6.09 -12.42
CA THR A 57 -0.69 5.97 -12.94
C THR A 57 -0.33 4.52 -13.22
N HIS A 58 -0.61 3.59 -12.29
CA HIS A 58 -0.33 2.17 -12.52
C HIS A 58 -1.17 1.56 -13.66
N TYR A 59 -2.41 2.02 -13.85
CA TYR A 59 -3.20 1.59 -15.00
C TYR A 59 -2.60 2.13 -16.32
N ALA A 60 -2.17 3.40 -16.34
CA ALA A 60 -1.51 4.01 -17.48
C ALA A 60 -0.20 3.28 -17.84
N GLU A 61 0.62 2.92 -16.85
CA GLU A 61 1.83 2.10 -17.04
C GLU A 61 1.49 0.75 -17.68
N SER A 62 0.39 0.12 -17.25
CA SER A 62 -0.04 -1.17 -17.81
C SER A 62 -0.43 -1.05 -19.27
N VAL A 63 -1.14 0.04 -19.64
CA VAL A 63 -1.51 0.32 -21.05
C VAL A 63 -0.25 0.54 -21.89
N ARG A 64 0.67 1.40 -21.45
CA ARG A 64 1.90 1.65 -22.21
C ARG A 64 2.72 0.38 -22.43
N ARG A 65 2.91 -0.41 -21.38
CA ARG A 65 3.64 -1.68 -21.45
C ARG A 65 2.99 -2.69 -22.40
N PHE A 66 1.66 -2.71 -22.44
CA PHE A 66 0.95 -3.55 -23.39
C PHE A 66 1.12 -3.07 -24.82
N LEU A 67 1.03 -1.76 -25.08
CA LEU A 67 1.24 -1.20 -26.40
C LEU A 67 2.67 -1.40 -26.92
N GLU A 68 3.68 -1.30 -26.05
CA GLU A 68 5.07 -1.68 -26.37
C GLU A 68 5.16 -3.15 -26.83
N TYR A 69 4.48 -4.06 -26.16
CA TYR A 69 4.41 -5.47 -26.55
C TYR A 69 3.63 -5.68 -27.85
N ALA A 70 2.53 -4.96 -28.04
CA ALA A 70 1.70 -5.04 -29.24
C ALA A 70 2.42 -4.55 -30.50
N GLY A 71 3.47 -3.75 -30.34
CA GLY A 71 4.28 -3.21 -31.45
C GLY A 71 3.73 -1.90 -32.02
N PRO A 72 4.43 -1.29 -33.00
CA PRO A 72 4.04 -0.01 -33.58
C PRO A 72 2.75 -0.13 -34.40
N ALA A 73 2.00 0.98 -34.47
CA ALA A 73 0.69 1.03 -35.17
C ALA A 73 0.76 0.69 -36.67
N GLU A 74 1.88 0.99 -37.31
CA GLU A 74 2.12 0.76 -38.75
C GLU A 74 2.30 -0.75 -39.06
N SER A 75 2.80 -1.52 -38.10
CA SER A 75 3.02 -2.98 -38.21
C SER A 75 2.84 -3.64 -36.88
N PRO A 76 1.62 -3.67 -36.34
CA PRO A 76 1.39 -4.19 -35.00
C PRO A 76 1.48 -5.72 -35.00
N ARG A 77 2.15 -6.27 -33.98
CA ARG A 77 2.09 -7.70 -33.66
C ARG A 77 0.67 -8.08 -33.26
N LEU A 78 0.00 -7.18 -32.55
CA LEU A 78 -1.37 -7.32 -32.09
C LEU A 78 -2.16 -6.05 -32.36
N ALA A 79 -3.19 -6.13 -33.19
CA ALA A 79 -4.08 -5.00 -33.45
C ALA A 79 -5.06 -4.81 -32.29
N LEU A 80 -4.98 -3.67 -31.63
CA LEU A 80 -5.74 -3.38 -30.39
C LEU A 80 -7.27 -3.42 -30.58
N ASN A 81 -7.77 -3.32 -31.78
CA ASN A 81 -9.20 -3.39 -32.13
C ASN A 81 -9.73 -4.80 -32.41
N GLN A 82 -8.87 -5.82 -32.40
CA GLN A 82 -9.19 -7.22 -32.77
C GLN A 82 -8.68 -8.25 -31.77
N LEU A 83 -8.26 -7.82 -30.60
CA LEU A 83 -7.68 -8.71 -29.58
C LEU A 83 -8.70 -9.71 -29.04
N SER A 84 -8.24 -10.93 -28.85
CA SER A 84 -8.92 -12.01 -28.14
C SER A 84 -8.45 -12.14 -26.69
N GLY A 85 -9.13 -12.97 -25.90
CA GLY A 85 -8.66 -13.36 -24.58
C GLY A 85 -7.31 -14.09 -24.62
N ASP A 86 -7.10 -14.93 -25.63
CA ASP A 86 -5.87 -15.73 -25.79
C ASP A 86 -4.65 -14.82 -26.04
N ASP A 87 -4.79 -13.74 -26.78
CA ASP A 87 -3.71 -12.76 -26.98
C ASP A 87 -3.27 -12.13 -25.65
N LEU A 88 -4.23 -11.91 -24.77
CA LEU A 88 -3.94 -11.37 -23.42
C LEU A 88 -3.30 -12.43 -22.52
N GLU A 89 -3.73 -13.70 -22.60
CA GLU A 89 -3.06 -14.79 -21.85
C GLU A 89 -1.60 -14.93 -22.30
N VAL A 90 -1.32 -14.89 -23.63
CA VAL A 90 0.06 -14.91 -24.16
C VAL A 90 0.88 -13.72 -23.64
N TRP A 91 0.28 -12.52 -23.58
CA TRP A 91 0.98 -11.39 -22.98
C TRP A 91 1.26 -11.57 -21.49
N LEU A 92 0.36 -12.18 -20.71
CA LEU A 92 0.61 -12.48 -19.30
C LEU A 92 1.77 -13.49 -19.13
N LEU A 93 1.86 -14.48 -20.01
CA LEU A 93 3.00 -15.41 -20.05
C LEU A 93 4.30 -14.68 -20.35
N HIS A 94 4.31 -13.79 -21.35
CA HIS A 94 5.46 -12.94 -21.66
C HIS A 94 5.92 -12.11 -20.46
N LEU A 95 5.00 -11.53 -19.67
CA LEU A 95 5.35 -10.79 -18.46
C LEU A 95 6.01 -11.70 -17.41
N GLN A 96 5.57 -12.95 -17.29
CA GLN A 96 6.18 -13.95 -16.39
C GLN A 96 7.59 -14.33 -16.86
N GLU A 97 7.80 -14.55 -18.15
CA GLU A 97 9.11 -14.81 -18.75
C GLU A 97 10.09 -13.66 -18.52
N GLN A 98 9.60 -12.41 -18.46
CA GLN A 98 10.39 -11.25 -18.06
C GLN A 98 10.69 -11.19 -16.55
N GLY A 99 10.30 -12.21 -15.79
CA GLY A 99 10.57 -12.29 -14.35
C GLY A 99 9.63 -11.46 -13.46
N LEU A 100 8.49 -10.99 -13.97
CA LEU A 100 7.53 -10.28 -13.14
C LEU A 100 6.84 -11.25 -12.15
N SER A 101 6.72 -10.81 -10.90
CA SER A 101 5.97 -11.58 -9.91
C SER A 101 4.49 -11.72 -10.27
N PRO A 102 3.81 -12.82 -9.84
CA PRO A 102 2.37 -13.01 -10.06
C PRO A 102 1.51 -11.81 -9.64
N ALA A 103 1.88 -11.14 -8.55
CA ALA A 103 1.21 -9.93 -8.08
C ALA A 103 1.38 -8.75 -9.05
N SER A 104 2.56 -8.62 -9.70
CA SER A 104 2.82 -7.60 -10.71
C SER A 104 2.05 -7.90 -12.00
N VAL A 105 2.06 -9.14 -12.46
CA VAL A 105 1.28 -9.59 -13.63
C VAL A 105 -0.21 -9.32 -13.41
N LYS A 106 -0.73 -9.72 -12.24
CA LYS A 106 -2.12 -9.42 -11.85
C LYS A 106 -2.44 -7.92 -11.90
N ARG A 107 -1.53 -7.07 -11.41
CA ARG A 107 -1.71 -5.60 -11.47
C ARG A 107 -1.81 -5.11 -12.90
N HIS A 108 -0.96 -5.60 -13.80
CA HIS A 108 -1.00 -5.23 -15.22
C HIS A 108 -2.29 -5.70 -15.90
N LEU A 109 -2.76 -6.92 -15.64
CA LEU A 109 -4.05 -7.39 -16.14
C LEU A 109 -5.20 -6.48 -15.69
N TYR A 110 -5.23 -6.06 -14.42
CA TYR A 110 -6.28 -5.16 -13.93
C TYR A 110 -6.22 -3.77 -14.59
N GLY A 111 -5.04 -3.29 -14.95
CA GLY A 111 -4.89 -2.07 -15.74
C GLY A 111 -5.55 -2.21 -17.11
N LEU A 112 -5.22 -3.29 -17.84
CA LEU A 112 -5.82 -3.58 -19.16
C LEU A 112 -7.33 -3.84 -19.09
N ARG A 113 -7.82 -4.53 -18.07
CA ARG A 113 -9.27 -4.71 -17.88
C ARG A 113 -10.02 -3.38 -17.82
N ASN A 114 -9.42 -2.36 -17.21
CA ASN A 114 -10.05 -1.04 -17.19
C ASN A 114 -9.98 -0.36 -18.57
N LEU A 115 -8.92 -0.59 -19.35
CA LEU A 115 -8.87 -0.14 -20.74
C LEU A 115 -9.95 -0.80 -21.59
N PHE A 116 -10.08 -2.14 -21.55
CA PHE A 116 -11.08 -2.85 -22.36
C PHE A 116 -12.51 -2.49 -21.96
N LYS A 117 -12.79 -2.35 -20.67
CA LYS A 117 -14.07 -1.81 -20.21
C LYS A 117 -14.36 -0.41 -20.73
N ALA A 118 -13.33 0.43 -20.83
CA ALA A 118 -13.47 1.75 -21.42
C ALA A 118 -13.69 1.69 -22.94
N LEU A 119 -13.04 0.76 -23.64
CA LEU A 119 -13.23 0.52 -25.07
C LEU A 119 -14.63 -0.06 -25.39
N VAL A 120 -15.17 -0.92 -24.53
CA VAL A 120 -16.57 -1.37 -24.60
C VAL A 120 -17.52 -0.20 -24.37
N TRP A 121 -17.27 0.64 -23.35
CA TRP A 121 -18.07 1.85 -23.11
C TRP A 121 -18.00 2.85 -24.28
N ALA A 122 -16.88 2.89 -24.98
CA ALA A 122 -16.72 3.70 -26.17
C ALA A 122 -17.38 3.07 -27.44
N GLY A 123 -17.84 1.81 -27.37
CA GLY A 123 -18.41 1.11 -28.51
C GLY A 123 -17.38 0.61 -29.53
N VAL A 124 -16.12 0.49 -29.14
CA VAL A 124 -15.03 -0.11 -29.94
C VAL A 124 -15.16 -1.63 -29.94
N TYR A 125 -15.41 -2.20 -28.76
CA TYR A 125 -15.70 -3.63 -28.57
C TYR A 125 -17.17 -3.86 -28.24
N LYS A 126 -17.71 -4.99 -28.66
CA LYS A 126 -19.03 -5.48 -28.24
C LYS A 126 -18.98 -6.12 -26.85
N THR A 127 -17.91 -6.88 -26.60
CA THR A 127 -17.64 -7.60 -25.34
C THR A 127 -16.24 -7.33 -24.87
N ASP A 128 -16.00 -7.46 -23.57
CA ASP A 128 -14.68 -7.26 -22.96
C ASP A 128 -13.80 -8.50 -23.21
N PRO A 129 -12.73 -8.42 -24.04
CA PRO A 129 -11.87 -9.58 -24.31
C PRO A 129 -11.08 -10.04 -23.08
N SER A 130 -10.99 -9.22 -22.05
CA SER A 130 -10.28 -9.58 -20.82
C SER A 130 -11.16 -10.20 -19.73
N ALA A 131 -12.45 -10.40 -19.99
CA ALA A 131 -13.42 -10.82 -18.96
C ALA A 131 -13.03 -12.17 -18.33
N ASP A 132 -12.67 -13.17 -19.15
CA ASP A 132 -12.36 -14.53 -18.72
C ASP A 132 -10.87 -14.77 -18.49
N VAL A 133 -10.00 -13.85 -18.86
CA VAL A 133 -8.54 -13.93 -18.66
C VAL A 133 -8.22 -13.98 -17.17
N ARG A 134 -7.46 -14.97 -16.73
CA ARG A 134 -7.13 -15.15 -15.31
C ARG A 134 -5.69 -14.77 -14.99
N PRO A 135 -5.45 -14.06 -13.91
CA PRO A 135 -4.08 -13.76 -13.49
C PRO A 135 -3.42 -15.06 -12.98
N PRO A 136 -2.08 -15.19 -13.13
CA PRO A 136 -1.36 -16.33 -12.57
C PRO A 136 -1.57 -16.42 -11.06
N GLN A 137 -1.68 -17.62 -10.55
CA GLN A 137 -1.77 -17.88 -9.12
C GLN A 137 -0.40 -17.71 -8.48
N ASP A 138 -0.36 -17.06 -7.33
CA ASP A 138 0.83 -16.99 -6.49
C ASP A 138 0.93 -18.28 -5.66
N ALA A 139 1.69 -19.24 -6.18
CA ALA A 139 1.94 -20.52 -5.51
C ALA A 139 2.84 -20.43 -4.27
N THR A 140 3.40 -19.26 -3.98
CA THR A 140 4.28 -19.06 -2.81
C THR A 140 3.50 -19.38 -1.53
N PRO A 141 3.93 -20.35 -0.72
CA PRO A 141 3.27 -20.69 0.53
C PRO A 141 3.22 -19.47 1.47
N ALA A 142 2.18 -19.40 2.30
CA ALA A 142 1.98 -18.23 3.18
C ALA A 142 3.16 -18.01 4.15
N HIS A 143 3.83 -19.09 4.60
CA HIS A 143 5.01 -19.04 5.48
C HIS A 143 6.27 -18.59 4.75
N ALA A 144 6.38 -18.81 3.43
CA ALA A 144 7.49 -18.33 2.61
C ALA A 144 7.33 -16.87 2.17
N LYS A 145 6.15 -16.26 2.40
CA LYS A 145 5.94 -14.84 2.19
C LYS A 145 6.63 -14.05 3.31
N LYS A 146 6.99 -12.81 2.99
CA LYS A 146 7.65 -11.89 3.91
C LYS A 146 7.03 -11.93 5.31
N GLY A 147 7.78 -12.39 6.30
CA GLY A 147 7.32 -12.59 7.67
C GLY A 147 7.25 -11.31 8.51
N ALA A 148 6.95 -11.49 9.79
CA ALA A 148 7.09 -10.48 10.83
C ALA A 148 8.46 -10.62 11.51
N LEU A 149 8.97 -9.54 12.08
CA LEU A 149 10.20 -9.60 12.88
C LEU A 149 9.92 -10.36 14.18
N PRO A 150 10.80 -11.27 14.61
CA PRO A 150 10.77 -11.83 15.96
C PRO A 150 10.80 -10.72 17.02
N LEU A 151 10.25 -11.01 18.20
CA LEU A 151 10.13 -10.00 19.27
C LEU A 151 11.51 -9.43 19.66
N GLU A 152 12.52 -10.28 19.80
CA GLU A 152 13.87 -9.87 20.16
C GLU A 152 14.50 -8.99 19.08
N LEU A 153 14.30 -9.34 17.81
CA LEU A 153 14.80 -8.53 16.70
C LEU A 153 14.11 -7.16 16.63
N TYR A 154 12.80 -7.12 16.95
CA TYR A 154 12.08 -5.84 17.02
C TYR A 154 12.54 -4.99 18.22
N ARG A 155 12.82 -5.58 19.38
CA ARG A 155 13.42 -4.88 20.52
C ARG A 155 14.77 -4.29 20.13
N ARG A 156 15.65 -5.11 19.56
CA ARG A 156 16.96 -4.67 19.06
C ARG A 156 16.84 -3.50 18.07
N LEU A 157 15.87 -3.57 17.16
CA LEU A 157 15.61 -2.50 16.19
C LEU A 157 15.27 -1.17 16.87
N LEU A 158 14.58 -1.17 18.01
CA LEU A 158 14.20 0.04 18.76
C LEU A 158 15.38 0.66 19.56
N GLU A 159 16.47 -0.07 19.75
CA GLU A 159 17.69 0.40 20.42
C GLU A 159 18.65 1.10 19.43
N LEU A 160 18.66 0.67 18.16
CA LEU A 160 19.56 1.17 17.14
C LEU A 160 19.57 2.71 16.96
N PRO A 161 18.44 3.43 17.01
CA PRO A 161 18.47 4.88 16.93
C PRO A 161 19.32 5.54 18.02
N GLN A 162 19.26 5.03 19.25
CA GLN A 162 20.05 5.50 20.37
C GLN A 162 21.56 5.22 20.15
N GLU A 163 21.90 4.02 19.71
CA GLU A 163 23.28 3.63 19.47
C GLU A 163 23.94 4.44 18.34
N LEU A 164 23.16 4.77 17.30
CA LEU A 164 23.68 5.48 16.12
C LEU A 164 23.75 6.99 16.27
N HIS A 165 22.84 7.58 17.03
CA HIS A 165 22.67 9.03 17.07
C HIS A 165 22.78 9.62 18.48
N GLY A 166 22.99 8.80 19.51
CA GLY A 166 22.97 9.27 20.91
C GLY A 166 21.65 9.94 21.27
N ASP A 167 21.71 10.88 22.23
CA ASP A 167 20.54 11.64 22.65
C ASP A 167 20.34 12.87 21.74
N GLY A 168 19.30 12.85 20.93
CA GLY A 168 19.01 13.97 20.05
C GLY A 168 17.72 13.84 19.26
N PRO A 169 17.31 14.90 18.56
CA PRO A 169 16.07 14.92 17.78
C PRO A 169 15.97 13.78 16.74
N GLN A 170 17.11 13.40 16.16
CA GLN A 170 17.15 12.32 15.15
C GLN A 170 16.78 10.98 15.78
N MET A 171 17.41 10.63 16.91
CA MET A 171 17.09 9.42 17.66
C MET A 171 15.61 9.37 18.04
N LEU A 172 15.09 10.45 18.63
CA LEU A 172 13.70 10.54 19.08
C LEU A 172 12.71 10.34 17.93
N ARG A 173 12.95 11.01 16.78
CA ARG A 173 12.13 10.87 15.57
C ARG A 173 12.16 9.46 15.01
N ASP A 174 13.34 8.89 14.88
CA ASP A 174 13.53 7.61 14.21
C ASP A 174 12.96 6.47 15.06
N ARG A 175 13.24 6.49 16.37
CA ARG A 175 12.63 5.53 17.32
C ARG A 175 11.10 5.62 17.32
N LEU A 176 10.55 6.84 17.37
CA LEU A 176 9.11 7.03 17.30
C LEU A 176 8.53 6.50 15.99
N MET A 177 9.19 6.71 14.84
CA MET A 177 8.75 6.18 13.55
C MET A 177 8.72 4.65 13.53
N LEU A 178 9.73 3.99 14.09
CA LEU A 178 9.76 2.54 14.24
C LEU A 178 8.61 2.04 15.14
N MET A 179 8.31 2.75 16.22
CA MET A 179 7.20 2.40 17.13
C MET A 179 5.82 2.64 16.49
N LEU A 180 5.62 3.73 15.77
CA LEU A 180 4.37 3.98 15.04
C LEU A 180 4.09 2.87 14.00
N GLY A 181 5.14 2.34 13.37
CA GLY A 181 5.02 1.21 12.45
C GLY A 181 4.85 -0.14 13.15
N GLY A 182 5.70 -0.46 14.12
CA GLY A 182 5.86 -1.80 14.69
C GLY A 182 5.10 -2.05 15.99
N THR A 183 4.70 -0.99 16.71
CA THR A 183 3.84 -1.10 17.92
C THR A 183 2.40 -0.69 17.61
N ALA A 184 2.20 0.49 17.00
CA ALA A 184 0.86 1.00 16.68
C ALA A 184 0.33 0.48 15.32
N GLY A 185 1.16 -0.17 14.51
CA GLY A 185 0.77 -0.81 13.27
C GLY A 185 0.33 0.15 12.15
N LEU A 186 0.80 1.39 12.13
CA LEU A 186 0.41 2.37 11.13
C LEU A 186 1.01 2.07 9.74
N ARG A 187 0.28 2.43 8.68
CA ARG A 187 0.81 2.41 7.30
C ARG A 187 1.79 3.56 7.08
N ALA A 188 2.73 3.41 6.15
CA ALA A 188 3.67 4.47 5.80
C ALA A 188 2.99 5.81 5.49
N ALA A 189 1.92 5.79 4.69
CA ALA A 189 1.15 6.98 4.35
C ALA A 189 0.42 7.58 5.57
N GLU A 190 -0.03 6.75 6.51
CA GLU A 190 -0.64 7.20 7.75
C GLU A 190 0.41 7.88 8.64
N ILE A 191 1.60 7.27 8.80
CA ILE A 191 2.71 7.83 9.61
C ILE A 191 3.12 9.22 9.11
N VAL A 192 3.40 9.36 7.82
CA VAL A 192 3.82 10.66 7.25
C VAL A 192 2.68 11.67 7.17
N GLY A 193 1.44 11.20 7.20
CA GLY A 193 0.23 12.03 7.16
C GLY A 193 -0.24 12.53 8.52
N LEU A 194 0.37 12.09 9.64
CA LEU A 194 0.01 12.56 10.98
C LEU A 194 0.38 14.03 11.18
N ASP A 195 -0.52 14.75 11.81
CA ASP A 195 -0.29 16.09 12.36
C ASP A 195 -0.15 16.02 13.88
N ALA A 196 0.51 17.02 14.48
CA ALA A 196 0.60 17.11 15.95
C ALA A 196 -0.81 17.20 16.60
N ALA A 197 -1.76 17.84 15.92
CA ALA A 197 -3.15 17.96 16.37
C ALA A 197 -3.96 16.63 16.30
N ASP A 198 -3.42 15.58 15.69
CA ASP A 198 -4.05 14.25 15.70
C ASP A 198 -3.82 13.50 17.02
N LEU A 199 -2.98 14.05 17.92
CA LEU A 199 -2.69 13.48 19.23
C LEU A 199 -3.59 14.07 20.32
N ASP A 200 -4.20 13.21 21.10
CA ASP A 200 -4.81 13.55 22.39
C ASP A 200 -4.02 12.83 23.50
N LEU A 201 -3.05 13.54 24.07
CA LEU A 201 -2.17 13.00 25.11
C LEU A 201 -2.94 12.73 26.41
N ARG A 202 -3.98 13.52 26.73
CA ARG A 202 -4.77 13.37 27.95
C ARG A 202 -5.60 12.09 27.88
N LEU A 203 -6.24 11.82 26.76
CA LEU A 203 -7.03 10.63 26.53
C LEU A 203 -6.18 9.46 26.01
N ARG A 204 -4.86 9.63 25.85
CA ARG A 204 -3.93 8.62 25.30
C ARG A 204 -4.42 8.03 23.98
N ARG A 205 -4.79 8.90 23.03
CA ARG A 205 -5.38 8.54 21.74
C ARG A 205 -4.66 9.21 20.60
N LEU A 206 -4.52 8.45 19.50
CA LEU A 206 -4.03 8.95 18.22
C LEU A 206 -5.13 8.76 17.17
N ARG A 207 -5.56 9.85 16.55
CA ARG A 207 -6.50 9.84 15.44
C ARG A 207 -5.74 9.60 14.15
N VAL A 208 -6.05 8.51 13.44
CA VAL A 208 -5.39 8.11 12.21
C VAL A 208 -6.35 8.19 11.03
N ARG A 209 -6.00 8.97 10.03
CA ARG A 209 -6.74 9.10 8.77
C ARG A 209 -6.30 8.02 7.79
N GLY A 210 -7.19 7.10 7.47
CA GLY A 210 -6.95 5.99 6.55
C GLY A 210 -7.44 6.24 5.13
N LYS A 211 -7.37 5.21 4.31
CA LYS A 211 -7.81 5.25 2.91
C LYS A 211 -9.32 5.52 2.79
N GLY A 212 -9.69 6.48 1.94
CA GLY A 212 -11.11 6.84 1.69
C GLY A 212 -11.71 7.72 2.77
N ALA A 213 -10.91 8.54 3.44
CA ALA A 213 -11.31 9.45 4.52
C ALA A 213 -11.89 8.76 5.78
N LYS A 214 -11.69 7.44 5.92
CA LYS A 214 -12.04 6.74 7.16
C LYS A 214 -11.06 7.11 8.25
N THR A 215 -11.57 7.47 9.41
CA THR A 215 -10.76 7.78 10.59
C THR A 215 -10.90 6.64 11.60
N ARG A 216 -9.79 6.27 12.25
CA ARG A 216 -9.81 5.40 13.43
C ARG A 216 -9.01 6.02 14.56
N VAL A 217 -9.27 5.55 15.76
CA VAL A 217 -8.53 5.92 16.96
C VAL A 217 -7.63 4.75 17.35
N VAL A 218 -6.35 5.03 17.56
CA VAL A 218 -5.36 4.07 18.06
C VAL A 218 -5.02 4.46 19.50
N PRO A 219 -5.20 3.55 20.47
CA PRO A 219 -4.80 3.80 21.86
C PRO A 219 -3.27 3.83 21.96
N LEU A 220 -2.76 4.71 22.83
CA LEU A 220 -1.32 4.87 23.07
C LEU A 220 -0.91 4.07 24.31
N THR A 221 0.00 3.11 24.11
CA THR A 221 0.66 2.41 25.23
C THR A 221 1.57 3.36 26.00
N GLY A 222 1.94 3.04 27.24
CA GLY A 222 2.81 3.88 28.06
C GLY A 222 4.12 4.25 27.33
N THR A 223 4.82 3.26 26.80
CA THR A 223 6.10 3.46 26.10
C THR A 223 5.97 4.31 24.82
N LEU A 224 4.87 4.13 24.06
CA LEU A 224 4.62 4.96 22.87
C LEU A 224 4.26 6.39 23.27
N LEU A 225 3.51 6.58 24.37
CA LEU A 225 3.18 7.91 24.89
C LEU A 225 4.44 8.66 25.34
N GLU A 226 5.35 8.01 26.06
CA GLU A 226 6.64 8.58 26.46
C GLU A 226 7.49 8.99 25.25
N ALA A 227 7.59 8.14 24.23
CA ALA A 227 8.32 8.43 23.00
C ALA A 227 7.70 9.65 22.24
N LEU A 228 6.36 9.73 22.20
CA LEU A 228 5.64 10.85 21.62
C LEU A 228 5.91 12.14 22.39
N GLN A 229 5.84 12.11 23.70
CA GLN A 229 6.10 13.28 24.55
C GLN A 229 7.55 13.78 24.42
N ALA A 230 8.53 12.86 24.38
CA ALA A 230 9.93 13.22 24.16
C ALA A 230 10.14 13.88 22.79
N TRP A 231 9.57 13.30 21.74
CA TRP A 231 9.63 13.90 20.41
C TRP A 231 8.93 15.26 20.32
N LEU A 232 7.74 15.42 20.93
CA LEU A 232 7.03 16.69 20.93
C LEU A 232 7.82 17.80 21.62
N ARG A 233 8.56 17.50 22.71
CA ARG A 233 9.47 18.48 23.33
C ARG A 233 10.57 18.90 22.37
N ALA A 234 11.22 17.96 21.69
CA ALA A 234 12.24 18.28 20.68
C ALA A 234 11.67 19.08 19.50
N ARG A 235 10.48 18.70 19.04
CA ARG A 235 9.75 19.41 17.97
C ARG A 235 9.39 20.84 18.37
N GLU A 236 9.01 21.07 19.63
CA GLU A 236 8.71 22.41 20.14
C GLU A 236 9.95 23.30 20.17
N VAL A 237 11.12 22.78 20.56
CA VAL A 237 12.39 23.50 20.45
C VAL A 237 12.65 23.92 19.00
N MET A 238 12.48 23.00 18.04
CA MET A 238 12.65 23.32 16.61
C MET A 238 11.66 24.40 16.15
N ARG A 239 10.43 24.42 16.68
CA ARG A 239 9.43 25.45 16.37
C ARG A 239 9.85 26.80 16.88
N LEU A 240 10.33 26.88 18.11
CA LEU A 240 10.83 28.13 18.75
C LEU A 240 12.06 28.68 18.02
N GLU A 241 12.90 27.81 17.49
CA GLU A 241 14.08 28.18 16.68
C GLU A 241 13.73 28.56 15.22
N GLY A 242 12.46 28.57 14.84
CA GLY A 242 12.03 28.86 13.48
C GLY A 242 12.40 27.81 12.44
N ARG A 243 12.76 26.59 12.86
CA ARG A 243 13.19 25.48 12.02
C ARG A 243 12.06 24.55 11.62
N LEU A 244 10.82 24.84 11.97
CA LEU A 244 9.64 24.02 11.70
C LEU A 244 8.71 24.72 10.72
N HIS A 245 8.42 24.09 9.60
CA HIS A 245 7.63 24.67 8.51
C HIS A 245 6.33 23.89 8.21
N THR A 246 5.86 23.06 9.15
CA THR A 246 4.69 22.20 8.96
C THR A 246 4.04 21.80 10.28
N GLU A 247 2.74 21.50 10.22
CA GLU A 247 1.99 20.89 11.33
C GLU A 247 2.25 19.38 11.47
N ALA A 248 3.01 18.78 10.55
CA ALA A 248 3.30 17.35 10.59
C ALA A 248 3.89 16.91 11.93
N LEU A 249 3.42 15.77 12.43
CA LEU A 249 3.97 15.16 13.65
C LEU A 249 5.45 14.81 13.45
N LEU A 250 5.78 14.12 12.36
CA LEU A 250 7.15 13.72 12.00
C LEU A 250 7.69 14.62 10.89
N VAL A 251 8.86 15.18 11.11
CA VAL A 251 9.49 16.11 10.17
C VAL A 251 10.84 15.62 9.68
N SER A 252 11.23 16.11 8.53
CA SER A 252 12.57 15.87 7.97
C SER A 252 13.62 16.66 8.77
N LEU A 253 14.74 15.99 9.06
CA LEU A 253 15.95 16.60 9.63
C LEU A 253 17.08 16.68 8.60
N SER A 254 16.79 16.35 7.32
CA SER A 254 17.78 16.44 6.25
C SER A 254 17.94 17.88 5.76
N ASN A 255 19.15 18.26 5.32
CA ASN A 255 19.44 19.61 4.83
C ASN A 255 18.54 20.06 3.67
N LYS A 256 18.05 19.10 2.84
CA LYS A 256 17.20 19.42 1.67
C LYS A 256 15.78 19.83 2.02
N ASN A 257 15.26 19.42 3.18
CA ASN A 257 13.87 19.68 3.60
C ASN A 257 13.77 19.72 5.13
N ALA A 258 14.74 20.38 5.78
CA ALA A 258 14.75 20.50 7.24
C ALA A 258 13.44 21.15 7.74
N GLY A 259 12.82 20.56 8.75
CA GLY A 259 11.57 21.06 9.33
C GLY A 259 10.31 20.85 8.49
N GLY A 260 10.41 20.32 7.26
CA GLY A 260 9.27 20.01 6.40
C GLY A 260 8.69 18.62 6.65
N ARG A 261 7.47 18.36 6.14
CA ARG A 261 6.80 17.04 6.23
C ARG A 261 7.62 15.96 5.53
N LEU A 262 7.72 14.79 6.14
CA LEU A 262 8.30 13.60 5.51
C LEU A 262 7.45 13.09 4.37
N THR A 263 8.11 12.64 3.30
CA THR A 263 7.48 11.83 2.26
C THR A 263 7.56 10.33 2.61
N ILE A 264 6.75 9.50 1.97
CA ILE A 264 6.84 8.03 2.15
C ILE A 264 8.25 7.52 1.76
N ARG A 265 8.85 8.09 0.71
CA ARG A 265 10.24 7.78 0.32
C ARG A 265 11.24 8.19 1.40
N GLY A 266 11.08 9.40 1.96
CA GLY A 266 11.89 9.88 3.08
C GLY A 266 11.80 8.95 4.30
N ALA A 267 10.59 8.55 4.68
CA ALA A 267 10.38 7.61 5.77
C ALA A 267 11.04 6.24 5.52
N ARG A 268 11.00 5.72 4.27
CA ARG A 268 11.72 4.49 3.90
C ARG A 268 13.24 4.65 4.01
N ASN A 269 13.77 5.78 3.55
CA ASN A 269 15.21 6.06 3.63
C ASN A 269 15.71 6.15 5.08
N ILE A 270 14.83 6.50 6.03
CA ILE A 270 15.13 6.49 7.45
C ILE A 270 15.09 5.08 8.02
N VAL A 271 14.05 4.31 7.71
CA VAL A 271 13.79 2.99 8.33
C VAL A 271 14.68 1.88 7.76
N ASN A 272 14.96 1.90 6.46
CA ASN A 272 15.71 0.80 5.81
C ASN A 272 17.11 0.59 6.36
N PRO A 273 17.93 1.63 6.67
CA PRO A 273 19.24 1.42 7.30
C PRO A 273 19.18 0.74 8.67
N TYR A 274 18.12 0.96 9.44
CA TYR A 274 17.92 0.26 10.71
C TYR A 274 17.55 -1.22 10.49
N LEU A 275 16.70 -1.50 9.49
CA LEU A 275 16.36 -2.88 9.13
C LEU A 275 17.59 -3.64 8.63
N ASP A 276 18.41 -3.02 7.80
CA ASP A 276 19.68 -3.57 7.30
C ASP A 276 20.63 -3.90 8.46
N ARG A 277 20.83 -2.94 9.36
CA ARG A 277 21.73 -3.10 10.51
C ARG A 277 21.23 -4.15 11.51
N ALA A 278 19.93 -4.35 11.59
CA ALA A 278 19.31 -5.41 12.36
C ALA A 278 19.39 -6.80 11.68
N GLY A 279 19.99 -6.91 10.49
CA GLY A 279 20.10 -8.18 9.75
C GLY A 279 18.80 -8.63 9.08
N VAL A 280 17.87 -7.72 8.84
CA VAL A 280 16.62 -8.05 8.14
C VAL A 280 16.90 -8.22 6.65
N PRO A 281 16.39 -9.28 5.97
CA PRO A 281 16.56 -9.46 4.55
C PRO A 281 16.10 -8.25 3.73
N GLN A 282 16.85 -7.87 2.70
CA GLN A 282 16.58 -6.66 1.90
C GLN A 282 15.19 -6.66 1.25
N ASP A 283 14.71 -7.82 0.84
CA ASP A 283 13.37 -7.96 0.27
C ASP A 283 12.25 -7.68 1.28
N TRP A 284 12.55 -7.62 2.58
CA TRP A 284 11.63 -7.23 3.65
C TRP A 284 11.66 -5.74 3.97
N PHE A 285 12.57 -4.96 3.40
CA PHE A 285 12.72 -3.55 3.73
C PHE A 285 11.44 -2.73 3.54
N GLY A 286 11.29 -1.72 4.40
CA GLY A 286 10.19 -0.76 4.40
C GLY A 286 9.23 -0.88 5.59
N LEU A 287 8.43 0.16 5.79
CA LEU A 287 7.51 0.29 6.92
C LEU A 287 6.41 -0.79 6.95
N HIS A 288 6.18 -1.49 5.84
CA HIS A 288 5.23 -2.61 5.81
C HIS A 288 5.67 -3.78 6.67
N THR A 289 6.98 -4.00 6.81
CA THR A 289 7.53 -5.03 7.71
C THR A 289 7.21 -4.72 9.15
N LEU A 290 7.38 -3.45 9.57
CA LEU A 290 7.00 -3.01 10.91
C LEU A 290 5.51 -3.25 11.19
N ARG A 291 4.65 -2.85 10.25
CA ARG A 291 3.21 -3.08 10.42
C ARG A 291 2.83 -4.57 10.45
N ARG A 292 3.50 -5.42 9.66
CA ARG A 292 3.31 -6.88 9.76
C ARG A 292 3.73 -7.39 11.14
N THR A 293 4.85 -6.90 11.65
CA THR A 293 5.33 -7.20 13.00
C THR A 293 4.30 -6.84 14.04
N ALA A 294 3.74 -5.62 14.00
CA ALA A 294 2.66 -5.23 14.91
C ALA A 294 1.45 -6.16 14.82
N GLY A 295 0.98 -6.48 13.60
CA GLY A 295 -0.17 -7.36 13.41
C GLY A 295 0.07 -8.78 13.89
N THR A 296 1.25 -9.34 13.65
CA THR A 296 1.60 -10.70 14.13
C THR A 296 1.76 -10.75 15.64
N HIS A 297 2.46 -9.78 16.24
CA HIS A 297 2.60 -9.72 17.70
C HIS A 297 1.24 -9.52 18.38
N LEU A 298 0.37 -8.67 17.83
CA LEU A 298 -0.97 -8.47 18.36
C LEU A 298 -1.81 -9.76 18.25
N TYR A 299 -1.73 -10.47 17.12
CA TYR A 299 -2.41 -11.75 16.95
C TYR A 299 -1.87 -12.80 17.95
N ARG A 300 -0.55 -12.90 18.14
CA ARG A 300 0.05 -13.79 19.13
C ARG A 300 -0.46 -13.51 20.55
N ALA A 301 -0.59 -12.24 20.90
CA ALA A 301 -1.05 -11.82 22.22
C ALA A 301 -2.55 -12.04 22.45
N THR A 302 -3.39 -11.89 21.43
CA THR A 302 -4.85 -11.87 21.60
C THR A 302 -5.55 -13.09 21.03
N ARG A 303 -4.94 -13.77 20.05
CA ARG A 303 -5.55 -14.86 19.24
C ARG A 303 -6.84 -14.44 18.53
N ASP A 304 -7.10 -13.14 18.44
CA ASP A 304 -8.32 -12.57 17.86
C ASP A 304 -8.02 -11.72 16.61
N LEU A 305 -8.52 -12.16 15.45
CA LEU A 305 -8.38 -11.44 14.19
C LEU A 305 -9.24 -10.17 14.11
N HIS A 306 -10.31 -10.06 14.90
CA HIS A 306 -11.13 -8.86 14.95
C HIS A 306 -10.40 -7.74 15.67
N VAL A 307 -9.74 -8.05 16.81
CA VAL A 307 -8.87 -7.10 17.51
C VAL A 307 -7.74 -6.61 16.59
N VAL A 308 -7.09 -7.53 15.88
CA VAL A 308 -6.05 -7.17 14.89
C VAL A 308 -6.60 -6.29 13.78
N ALA A 309 -7.79 -6.61 13.25
CA ALA A 309 -8.42 -5.83 12.19
C ALA A 309 -8.78 -4.41 12.67
N ASP A 310 -9.31 -4.27 13.87
CA ASP A 310 -9.69 -3.00 14.47
C ASP A 310 -8.46 -2.09 14.69
N VAL A 311 -7.44 -2.57 15.41
CA VAL A 311 -6.22 -1.82 15.68
C VAL A 311 -5.51 -1.39 14.40
N LEU A 312 -5.38 -2.29 13.43
CA LEU A 312 -4.74 -2.00 12.16
C LEU A 312 -5.65 -1.19 11.20
N GLY A 313 -6.93 -1.10 11.43
CA GLY A 313 -7.89 -0.45 10.55
C GLY A 313 -8.05 -1.20 9.22
N HIS A 314 -8.28 -2.52 9.29
CA HIS A 314 -8.66 -3.33 8.14
C HIS A 314 -10.17 -3.24 7.93
N SER A 315 -10.60 -2.87 6.72
CA SER A 315 -12.03 -2.84 6.37
C SER A 315 -12.63 -4.24 6.18
N ASN A 316 -11.79 -5.28 6.10
CA ASN A 316 -12.17 -6.68 5.96
C ASN A 316 -11.24 -7.53 6.85
N VAL A 317 -11.83 -8.28 7.76
CA VAL A 317 -11.12 -9.17 8.71
C VAL A 317 -10.27 -10.21 7.98
N ASN A 318 -10.69 -10.66 6.81
CA ASN A 318 -9.91 -11.58 5.97
C ASN A 318 -8.52 -11.04 5.61
N THR A 319 -8.34 -9.71 5.60
CA THR A 319 -7.02 -9.10 5.44
C THR A 319 -6.10 -9.39 6.62
N SER A 320 -6.67 -9.60 7.82
CA SER A 320 -5.93 -9.95 9.04
C SER A 320 -5.61 -11.45 9.12
N ALA A 321 -6.29 -12.30 8.36
CA ALA A 321 -6.04 -13.75 8.34
C ALA A 321 -4.60 -14.10 7.92
N ILE A 322 -3.91 -13.19 7.23
CA ILE A 322 -2.49 -13.37 6.90
C ILE A 322 -1.61 -13.51 8.15
N TYR A 323 -1.96 -12.85 9.26
CA TYR A 323 -1.18 -12.91 10.50
C TYR A 323 -1.29 -14.26 11.20
N ALA A 324 -2.46 -14.88 11.17
CA ALA A 324 -2.66 -16.24 11.64
C ALA A 324 -1.90 -17.27 10.77
N LYS A 325 -1.85 -17.06 9.46
CA LYS A 325 -1.13 -17.95 8.54
C LYS A 325 0.40 -17.82 8.64
N MET A 326 0.90 -16.68 9.09
CA MET A 326 2.32 -16.42 9.29
C MET A 326 2.87 -17.00 10.58
N ASP A 327 2.01 -17.35 11.52
CA ASP A 327 2.39 -17.91 12.81
C ASP A 327 2.32 -19.44 12.76
N ALA A 328 3.44 -20.07 12.36
CA ALA A 328 3.55 -21.53 12.28
C ALA A 328 3.41 -22.19 13.68
N ASP A 329 3.85 -21.48 14.72
CA ASP A 329 3.85 -21.97 16.09
C ASP A 329 2.43 -22.08 16.68
N VAL A 330 1.47 -21.26 16.15
CA VAL A 330 0.06 -21.30 16.62
C VAL A 330 -0.59 -22.66 16.45
N ARG A 331 -0.25 -23.40 15.40
CA ARG A 331 -0.85 -24.72 15.16
C ARG A 331 -0.39 -25.73 16.22
N LEU A 332 0.89 -25.73 16.51
CA LEU A 332 1.45 -26.62 17.54
C LEU A 332 0.88 -26.26 18.91
N GLU A 333 0.96 -24.97 19.31
CA GLU A 333 0.40 -24.49 20.57
C GLU A 333 -1.08 -24.78 20.74
N ALA A 334 -1.88 -24.67 19.65
CA ALA A 334 -3.31 -24.98 19.67
C ALA A 334 -3.54 -26.48 19.91
N LEU A 335 -2.77 -27.36 19.26
CA LEU A 335 -2.86 -28.81 19.46
C LEU A 335 -2.46 -29.19 20.88
N GLU A 336 -1.35 -28.66 21.39
CA GLU A 336 -0.91 -28.87 22.78
C GLU A 336 -1.92 -28.33 23.79
N ALA A 337 -2.59 -27.22 23.51
CA ALA A 337 -3.64 -26.68 24.37
C ALA A 337 -4.86 -27.63 24.43
N VAL A 338 -5.24 -28.22 23.29
CA VAL A 338 -6.31 -29.24 23.23
C VAL A 338 -5.91 -30.49 24.01
N GLU A 339 -4.66 -30.94 23.88
CA GLU A 339 -4.17 -32.09 24.67
C GLU A 339 -4.21 -31.80 26.18
N ARG A 340 -3.78 -30.62 26.59
CA ARG A 340 -3.87 -30.20 28.01
C ARG A 340 -5.31 -30.15 28.54
N LEU A 341 -6.27 -29.71 27.74
CA LEU A 341 -7.68 -29.72 28.10
C LEU A 341 -8.18 -31.16 28.34
N ARG A 342 -7.89 -32.08 27.39
CA ARG A 342 -8.30 -33.49 27.51
C ARG A 342 -7.71 -34.20 28.74
N GLN A 343 -6.46 -33.88 29.10
CA GLN A 343 -5.80 -34.45 30.29
C GLN A 343 -6.35 -33.90 31.62
N LYS A 344 -7.05 -32.75 31.60
CA LYS A 344 -7.70 -32.18 32.79
C LYS A 344 -9.09 -32.80 33.08
N ASP A 345 -9.77 -33.28 32.05
CA ASP A 345 -11.09 -33.90 32.17
C ASP A 345 -10.99 -35.37 32.65
N ASP A 346 -9.79 -35.98 32.64
CA ASP A 346 -9.51 -37.32 33.13
C ASP A 346 -9.08 -37.37 34.61
N LYS A 347 -9.19 -36.28 35.38
CA LYS A 347 -8.95 -36.17 36.81
C LYS A 347 -10.17 -35.65 37.55
#